data_cd30df90f46ff2b76009437540d19739
#
_entry.id   cd30df90f46ff2b76009437540d19739
#
_cell.length_a   1.000
_cell.length_b   1.000
_cell.length_c   1.000
_cell.angle_alpha   90.00
_cell.angle_beta   90.00
_cell.angle_gamma   90.00
#
_symmetry.space_group_name_H-M   'P 1'
#
loop_
_entity.id
_entity.type
_entity.pdbx_description
1 polymer ?
#
loop_
_entity_poly.entity_id
_entity_poly.type
_entity_poly.pdbx_seq_one_letter_code
_entity_poly.pdbx_strand_id
1 'polypeptide(L)'
;GLAFAVFYTFLGIPIAALADRRSRVKILAVSMVIWSAMTALCGLATNFWMLLLARIGVGVGEAGASPPSHSLISDYFPIDKRATALSIYALGIPFGTMIGSYVGGWGADELGWRYTFFLVGIPGIFVAMIIALTLREPPRGLSDVKPAQSAAQKAATEAAPKPEAPQVKEVLNFLWAKVSFRHLSFAAGLHAFVSYGASTW
;
A
#
# COMPACT_ATOMS: atom_id res chain seq x y z
N GLY A 1 13.46 -10.15 2.02
CA GLY A 1 14.81 -9.92 2.56
C GLY A 1 15.12 -8.43 2.73
N LEU A 2 16.31 -8.10 3.25
CA LEU A 2 16.71 -6.74 3.63
C LEU A 2 16.56 -5.71 2.49
N ALA A 3 16.96 -6.05 1.28
CA ALA A 3 16.85 -5.16 0.12
C ALA A 3 15.39 -4.73 -0.13
N PHE A 4 14.45 -5.68 -0.12
CA PHE A 4 13.02 -5.39 -0.21
C PHE A 4 12.57 -4.39 0.87
N ALA A 5 12.89 -4.65 2.14
CA ALA A 5 12.49 -3.82 3.26
C ALA A 5 13.03 -2.39 3.17
N VAL A 6 14.28 -2.22 2.75
CA VAL A 6 14.91 -0.91 2.54
C VAL A 6 14.14 -0.11 1.47
N PHE A 7 13.95 -0.69 0.28
CA PHE A 7 13.27 0.02 -0.80
C PHE A 7 11.79 0.29 -0.49
N TYR A 8 11.09 -0.66 0.12
CA TYR A 8 9.72 -0.49 0.60
C TYR A 8 9.59 0.71 1.54
N THR A 9 10.48 0.79 2.54
CA THR A 9 10.43 1.85 3.57
C THR A 9 10.76 3.22 2.98
N PHE A 10 11.86 3.34 2.23
CA PHE A 10 12.30 4.63 1.71
C PHE A 10 11.39 5.17 0.61
N LEU A 11 10.82 4.31 -0.23
CA LEU A 11 9.93 4.73 -1.31
C LEU A 11 8.49 4.95 -0.87
N GLY A 12 8.08 4.41 0.27
CA GLY A 12 6.75 4.63 0.82
C GLY A 12 6.44 6.11 1.04
N ILE A 13 7.40 6.91 1.51
CA ILE A 13 7.23 8.35 1.77
C ILE A 13 6.98 9.15 0.48
N PRO A 14 7.87 9.09 -0.55
CA PRO A 14 7.64 9.84 -1.78
C PRO A 14 6.41 9.38 -2.55
N ILE A 15 6.06 8.08 -2.50
CA ILE A 15 4.86 7.57 -3.14
C ILE A 15 3.60 8.04 -2.41
N ALA A 16 3.61 8.10 -1.08
CA ALA A 16 2.54 8.71 -0.29
C ALA A 16 2.33 10.18 -0.68
N ALA A 17 3.42 10.96 -0.76
CA ALA A 17 3.35 12.35 -1.20
C ALA A 17 2.85 12.51 -2.66
N LEU A 18 3.17 11.54 -3.53
CA LEU A 18 2.61 11.49 -4.88
C LEU A 18 1.11 11.17 -4.86
N ALA A 19 0.67 10.27 -3.98
CA ALA A 19 -0.73 9.91 -3.80
C ALA A 19 -1.57 11.09 -3.29
N ASP A 20 -0.97 12.02 -2.55
CA ASP A 20 -1.63 13.26 -2.13
C ASP A 20 -1.90 14.24 -3.29
N ARG A 21 -1.17 14.12 -4.38
CA ARG A 21 -1.26 15.05 -5.53
C ARG A 21 -1.91 14.44 -6.77
N ARG A 22 -1.94 13.14 -6.87
CA ARG A 22 -2.40 12.38 -8.04
C ARG A 22 -3.58 11.47 -7.69
N SER A 23 -4.13 10.79 -8.69
CA SER A 23 -5.19 9.79 -8.50
C SER A 23 -4.64 8.61 -7.72
N ARG A 24 -5.25 8.34 -6.55
CA ARG A 24 -4.89 7.25 -5.66
C ARG A 24 -5.20 5.88 -6.28
N VAL A 25 -6.32 5.81 -7.02
CA VAL A 25 -6.72 4.60 -7.75
C VAL A 25 -5.69 4.23 -8.82
N LYS A 26 -5.20 5.22 -9.59
CA LYS A 26 -4.17 4.97 -10.60
C LYS A 26 -2.85 4.54 -9.97
N ILE A 27 -2.43 5.19 -8.88
CA ILE A 27 -1.20 4.82 -8.16
C ILE A 27 -1.32 3.40 -7.63
N LEU A 28 -2.43 3.05 -6.99
CA LEU A 28 -2.68 1.70 -6.48
C LEU A 28 -2.62 0.67 -7.60
N ALA A 29 -3.33 0.89 -8.70
CA ALA A 29 -3.36 -0.05 -9.83
C ALA A 29 -1.98 -0.24 -10.47
N VAL A 30 -1.25 0.86 -10.74
CA VAL A 30 0.11 0.82 -11.30
C VAL A 30 1.06 0.10 -10.34
N SER A 31 1.00 0.40 -9.06
CA SER A 31 1.79 -0.26 -8.02
C SER A 31 1.53 -1.77 -7.99
N MET A 32 0.26 -2.19 -8.07
CA MET A 32 -0.11 -3.61 -8.14
C MET A 32 0.43 -4.28 -9.40
N VAL A 33 0.36 -3.63 -10.55
CA VAL A 33 0.96 -4.17 -11.80
C VAL A 33 2.46 -4.35 -11.62
N ILE A 34 3.16 -3.35 -11.06
CA ILE A 34 4.61 -3.41 -10.88
C ILE A 34 4.99 -4.58 -9.96
N TRP A 35 4.43 -4.68 -8.74
CA TRP A 35 4.85 -5.77 -7.85
C TRP A 35 4.46 -7.15 -8.38
N SER A 36 3.30 -7.26 -9.03
CA SER A 36 2.82 -8.52 -9.63
C SER A 36 3.70 -8.97 -10.78
N ALA A 37 4.06 -8.05 -11.68
CA ALA A 37 4.99 -8.33 -12.77
C ALA A 37 6.39 -8.69 -12.24
N MET A 38 6.90 -7.95 -11.26
CA MET A 38 8.19 -8.25 -10.63
C MET A 38 8.16 -9.59 -9.88
N THR A 39 7.04 -9.96 -9.26
CA THR A 39 6.85 -11.28 -8.66
C THR A 39 6.92 -12.37 -9.74
N ALA A 40 6.23 -12.22 -10.85
CA ALA A 40 6.31 -13.16 -11.96
C ALA A 40 7.74 -13.24 -12.55
N LEU A 41 8.42 -12.09 -12.68
CA LEU A 41 9.82 -12.02 -13.14
C LEU A 41 10.80 -12.75 -12.22
N CYS A 42 10.51 -12.89 -10.92
CA CYS A 42 11.29 -13.75 -10.03
C CYS A 42 11.38 -15.20 -10.56
N GLY A 43 10.33 -15.70 -11.21
CA GLY A 43 10.31 -17.03 -11.82
C GLY A 43 11.27 -17.20 -13.01
N LEU A 44 11.65 -16.09 -13.68
CA LEU A 44 12.63 -16.08 -14.77
C LEU A 44 14.08 -15.92 -14.27
N ALA A 45 14.30 -15.72 -12.99
CA ALA A 45 15.62 -15.44 -12.46
C ALA A 45 16.59 -16.63 -12.70
N THR A 46 17.69 -16.38 -13.37
CA THR A 46 18.74 -17.36 -13.65
C THR A 46 19.96 -17.22 -12.74
N ASN A 47 20.04 -16.07 -12.04
CA ASN A 47 21.13 -15.78 -11.13
C ASN A 47 20.64 -14.93 -9.94
N PHE A 48 21.51 -14.81 -8.93
CA PHE A 48 21.20 -14.05 -7.71
C PHE A 48 20.84 -12.58 -7.99
N TRP A 49 21.56 -11.92 -8.88
CA TRP A 49 21.35 -10.49 -9.14
C TRP A 49 20.00 -10.21 -9.79
N MET A 50 19.62 -11.08 -10.72
CA MET A 50 18.29 -10.98 -11.37
C MET A 50 17.16 -11.16 -10.35
N LEU A 51 17.30 -12.16 -9.47
CA LEU A 51 16.31 -12.36 -8.40
C LEU A 51 16.29 -11.18 -7.42
N LEU A 52 17.45 -10.66 -7.04
CA LEU A 52 17.58 -9.50 -6.16
C LEU A 52 16.88 -8.26 -6.75
N LEU A 53 17.14 -7.95 -8.02
CA LEU A 53 16.53 -6.81 -8.71
C LEU A 53 15.02 -6.97 -8.82
N ALA A 54 14.53 -8.16 -9.15
CA ALA A 54 13.10 -8.43 -9.18
C ALA A 54 12.46 -8.25 -7.78
N ARG A 55 13.11 -8.70 -6.71
CA ARG A 55 12.66 -8.49 -5.32
C ARG A 55 12.67 -7.03 -4.89
N ILE A 56 13.65 -6.25 -5.32
CA ILE A 56 13.63 -4.79 -5.15
C ILE A 56 12.41 -4.19 -5.85
N GLY A 57 12.16 -4.60 -7.11
CA GLY A 57 11.00 -4.15 -7.87
C GLY A 57 9.65 -4.49 -7.20
N VAL A 58 9.55 -5.67 -6.56
CA VAL A 58 8.38 -6.01 -5.73
C VAL A 58 8.23 -5.01 -4.59
N GLY A 59 9.30 -4.71 -3.84
CA GLY A 59 9.27 -3.74 -2.74
C GLY A 59 8.88 -2.33 -3.19
N VAL A 60 9.38 -1.89 -4.34
CA VAL A 60 9.01 -0.60 -4.97
C VAL A 60 7.51 -0.55 -5.29
N GLY A 61 6.98 -1.59 -5.92
CA GLY A 61 5.56 -1.68 -6.26
C GLY A 61 4.69 -1.72 -4.99
N GLU A 62 5.02 -2.56 -4.04
CA GLU A 62 4.23 -2.76 -2.83
C GLU A 62 4.20 -1.52 -1.93
N ALA A 63 5.26 -0.70 -1.92
CA ALA A 63 5.29 0.57 -1.20
C ALA A 63 4.18 1.55 -1.63
N GLY A 64 3.66 1.41 -2.84
CA GLY A 64 2.59 2.26 -3.36
C GLY A 64 1.17 1.77 -3.07
N ALA A 65 0.99 0.70 -2.30
CA ALA A 65 -0.34 0.14 -2.04
C ALA A 65 -1.01 0.73 -0.78
N SER A 66 -0.32 0.69 0.35
CA SER A 66 -0.92 1.01 1.65
C SER A 66 -1.37 2.47 1.79
N PRO A 67 -0.57 3.50 1.43
CA PRO A 67 -0.99 4.88 1.59
C PRO A 67 -2.24 5.24 0.78
N PRO A 68 -2.33 4.92 -0.53
CA PRO A 68 -3.55 5.18 -1.30
C PRO A 68 -4.76 4.39 -0.79
N SER A 69 -4.58 3.13 -0.38
CA SER A 69 -5.67 2.30 0.13
C SER A 69 -6.30 2.87 1.39
N HIS A 70 -5.49 3.26 2.38
CA HIS A 70 -6.00 3.89 3.60
C HIS A 70 -6.71 5.21 3.31
N SER A 71 -6.17 6.03 2.42
CA SER A 71 -6.78 7.29 2.02
C SER A 71 -8.12 7.07 1.29
N LEU A 72 -8.20 6.11 0.37
CA LEU A 72 -9.43 5.74 -0.32
C LEU A 72 -10.50 5.24 0.65
N ILE A 73 -10.15 4.33 1.57
CA ILE A 73 -11.07 3.83 2.59
C ILE A 73 -11.61 4.97 3.45
N SER A 74 -10.74 5.91 3.84
CA SER A 74 -11.15 7.07 4.64
C SER A 74 -12.15 7.97 3.91
N ASP A 75 -12.09 8.06 2.59
CA ASP A 75 -13.02 8.87 1.81
C ASP A 75 -14.30 8.12 1.42
N TYR A 76 -14.25 6.80 1.28
CA TYR A 76 -15.43 5.99 0.97
C TYR A 76 -16.33 5.73 2.18
N PHE A 77 -15.74 5.67 3.39
CA PHE A 77 -16.49 5.31 4.60
C PHE A 77 -16.57 6.47 5.59
N PRO A 78 -17.76 6.75 6.16
CA PRO A 78 -17.94 7.77 7.17
C PRO A 78 -17.16 7.40 8.45
N ILE A 79 -16.88 8.40 9.29
CA ILE A 79 -16.00 8.28 10.47
C ILE A 79 -16.39 7.11 11.39
N ASP A 80 -17.70 6.91 11.60
CA ASP A 80 -18.25 5.84 12.45
C ASP A 80 -17.99 4.43 11.90
N LYS A 81 -17.82 4.27 10.58
CA LYS A 81 -17.57 2.97 9.92
C LYS A 81 -16.12 2.78 9.47
N ARG A 82 -15.29 3.80 9.56
CA ARG A 82 -13.89 3.78 9.09
C ARG A 82 -13.06 2.70 9.77
N ALA A 83 -13.18 2.59 11.09
CA ALA A 83 -12.44 1.59 11.86
C ALA A 83 -12.79 0.16 11.42
N THR A 84 -14.08 -0.13 11.20
CA THR A 84 -14.53 -1.45 10.70
C THR A 84 -14.00 -1.72 9.30
N ALA A 85 -14.07 -0.73 8.40
CA ALA A 85 -13.57 -0.88 7.03
C ALA A 85 -12.05 -1.14 7.00
N LEU A 86 -11.28 -0.41 7.83
CA LEU A 86 -9.83 -0.63 7.98
C LEU A 86 -9.51 -1.99 8.60
N SER A 87 -10.33 -2.46 9.56
CA SER A 87 -10.16 -3.79 10.14
C SER A 87 -10.39 -4.90 9.10
N ILE A 88 -11.43 -4.76 8.25
CA ILE A 88 -11.68 -5.70 7.15
C ILE A 88 -10.52 -5.66 6.14
N TYR A 89 -10.02 -4.49 5.79
CA TYR A 89 -8.84 -4.35 4.94
C TYR A 89 -7.62 -5.06 5.55
N ALA A 90 -7.39 -4.90 6.84
CA ALA A 90 -6.27 -5.52 7.54
C ALA A 90 -6.34 -7.06 7.56
N LEU A 91 -7.54 -7.68 7.48
CA LEU A 91 -7.70 -9.13 7.34
C LEU A 91 -7.04 -9.68 6.06
N GLY A 92 -6.85 -8.84 5.05
CA GLY A 92 -6.12 -9.22 3.84
C GLY A 92 -4.70 -9.74 4.13
N ILE A 93 -4.03 -9.24 5.17
CA ILE A 93 -2.68 -9.67 5.54
C ILE A 93 -2.66 -11.13 6.02
N PRO A 94 -3.37 -11.52 7.09
CA PRO A 94 -3.34 -12.91 7.56
C PRO A 94 -3.90 -13.90 6.53
N PHE A 95 -4.99 -13.56 5.84
CA PHE A 95 -5.52 -14.43 4.78
C PHE A 95 -4.55 -14.55 3.60
N GLY A 96 -3.94 -13.44 3.17
CA GLY A 96 -2.94 -13.43 2.12
C GLY A 96 -1.70 -14.26 2.48
N THR A 97 -1.24 -14.15 3.73
CA THR A 97 -0.11 -14.95 4.24
C THR A 97 -0.46 -16.42 4.28
N MET A 98 -1.64 -16.78 4.79
CA MET A 98 -2.10 -18.18 4.86
C MET A 98 -2.21 -18.81 3.46
N ILE A 99 -2.93 -18.16 2.56
CA ILE A 99 -3.11 -18.66 1.18
C ILE A 99 -1.77 -18.66 0.44
N GLY A 100 -0.99 -17.61 0.58
CA GLY A 100 0.31 -17.48 -0.06
C GLY A 100 1.31 -18.54 0.40
N SER A 101 1.33 -18.88 1.70
CA SER A 101 2.17 -19.96 2.25
C SER A 101 1.72 -21.32 1.72
N TYR A 102 0.40 -21.58 1.70
CA TYR A 102 -0.14 -22.83 1.19
C TYR A 102 0.14 -23.01 -0.31
N VAL A 103 -0.22 -22.00 -1.12
CA VAL A 103 0.01 -22.04 -2.58
C VAL A 103 1.49 -22.03 -2.91
N GLY A 104 2.29 -21.30 -2.13
CA GLY A 104 3.75 -21.24 -2.29
C GLY A 104 4.42 -22.57 -1.99
N GLY A 105 4.04 -23.26 -0.90
CA GLY A 105 4.57 -24.57 -0.54
C GLY A 105 4.15 -25.64 -1.55
N TRP A 106 2.85 -25.80 -1.74
CA TRP A 106 2.31 -26.77 -2.72
C TRP A 106 2.88 -26.53 -4.12
N GLY A 107 2.90 -25.29 -4.59
CA GLY A 107 3.39 -24.98 -5.92
C GLY A 107 4.89 -25.22 -6.07
N ALA A 108 5.69 -24.97 -5.01
CA ALA A 108 7.11 -25.24 -5.04
C ALA A 108 7.41 -26.75 -5.14
N ASP A 109 6.62 -27.58 -4.46
CA ASP A 109 6.78 -29.03 -4.43
C ASP A 109 6.32 -29.68 -5.75
N GLU A 110 5.14 -29.28 -6.27
CA GLU A 110 4.52 -29.91 -7.44
C GLU A 110 4.96 -29.31 -8.80
N LEU A 111 5.10 -27.97 -8.86
CA LEU A 111 5.38 -27.25 -10.09
C LEU A 111 6.82 -26.72 -10.18
N GLY A 112 7.49 -26.70 -9.04
CA GLY A 112 8.76 -26.02 -8.88
C GLY A 112 8.61 -24.52 -8.62
N TRP A 113 9.60 -23.96 -7.91
CA TRP A 113 9.55 -22.59 -7.42
C TRP A 113 9.39 -21.52 -8.53
N ARG A 114 9.90 -21.77 -9.73
CA ARG A 114 9.80 -20.83 -10.85
C ARG A 114 8.36 -20.65 -11.31
N TYR A 115 7.64 -21.74 -11.52
CA TYR A 115 6.23 -21.69 -11.93
C TYR A 115 5.35 -21.15 -10.82
N THR A 116 5.70 -21.39 -9.58
CA THR A 116 4.98 -20.83 -8.42
C THR A 116 5.00 -19.31 -8.42
N PHE A 117 6.10 -18.67 -8.81
CA PHE A 117 6.15 -17.22 -8.96
C PHE A 117 5.20 -16.68 -10.04
N PHE A 118 5.03 -17.39 -11.14
CA PHE A 118 4.02 -17.03 -12.15
C PHE A 118 2.61 -17.23 -11.63
N LEU A 119 2.36 -18.34 -10.95
CA LEU A 119 1.06 -18.67 -10.37
C LEU A 119 0.59 -17.60 -9.38
N VAL A 120 1.49 -17.03 -8.59
CA VAL A 120 1.17 -15.98 -7.61
C VAL A 120 1.21 -14.58 -8.23
N GLY A 121 2.12 -14.32 -9.15
CA GLY A 121 2.32 -12.97 -9.72
C GLY A 121 1.25 -12.60 -10.75
N ILE A 122 0.94 -13.49 -11.70
CA ILE A 122 0.04 -13.16 -12.82
C ILE A 122 -1.39 -12.78 -12.35
N PRO A 123 -2.04 -13.48 -11.40
CA PRO A 123 -3.36 -13.09 -10.91
C PRO A 123 -3.42 -11.66 -10.37
N GLY A 124 -2.34 -11.15 -9.75
CA GLY A 124 -2.28 -9.79 -9.24
C GLY A 124 -2.42 -8.73 -10.35
N ILE A 125 -1.95 -9.01 -11.58
CA ILE A 125 -2.13 -8.12 -12.73
C ILE A 125 -3.61 -8.02 -13.11
N PHE A 126 -4.33 -9.14 -13.09
CA PHE A 126 -5.78 -9.14 -13.35
C PHE A 126 -6.54 -8.37 -12.27
N VAL A 127 -6.18 -8.54 -11.00
CA VAL A 127 -6.79 -7.77 -9.90
C VAL A 127 -6.50 -6.27 -10.06
N ALA A 128 -5.28 -5.89 -10.44
CA ALA A 128 -4.93 -4.50 -10.71
C ALA A 128 -5.77 -3.90 -11.84
N MET A 129 -6.02 -4.67 -12.90
CA MET A 129 -6.89 -4.27 -14.02
C MET A 129 -8.34 -4.10 -13.56
N ILE A 130 -8.86 -5.03 -12.76
CA ILE A 130 -10.22 -4.92 -12.19
C ILE A 130 -10.32 -3.63 -11.34
N ILE A 131 -9.35 -3.35 -10.48
CA ILE A 131 -9.32 -2.12 -9.67
C ILE A 131 -9.31 -0.89 -10.57
N ALA A 132 -8.46 -0.86 -11.59
CA ALA A 132 -8.36 0.28 -12.50
C ALA A 132 -9.66 0.56 -13.26
N LEU A 133 -10.43 -0.47 -13.58
CA LEU A 133 -11.67 -0.38 -14.36
C LEU A 133 -12.91 -0.14 -13.49
N THR A 134 -12.93 -0.64 -12.25
CA THR A 134 -14.13 -0.64 -11.40
C THR A 134 -14.07 0.40 -10.29
N LEU A 135 -12.89 0.67 -9.73
CA LEU A 135 -12.75 1.59 -8.61
C LEU A 135 -12.74 3.04 -9.11
N ARG A 136 -13.66 3.85 -8.62
CA ARG A 136 -13.72 5.28 -8.94
C ARG A 136 -12.91 6.08 -7.93
N GLU A 137 -12.29 7.18 -8.38
CA GLU A 137 -11.58 8.09 -7.47
C GLU A 137 -12.60 8.96 -6.73
N PRO A 138 -12.77 8.82 -5.39
CA PRO A 138 -13.66 9.70 -4.65
C PRO A 138 -13.02 11.09 -4.48
N PRO A 139 -13.84 12.15 -4.42
CA PRO A 139 -13.35 13.45 -3.98
C PRO A 139 -12.70 13.35 -2.60
N ARG A 140 -11.61 14.06 -2.39
CA ARG A 140 -10.90 14.07 -1.10
C ARG A 140 -11.76 14.67 0.00
N GLY A 141 -11.78 14.02 1.17
CA GLY A 141 -12.61 14.45 2.31
C GLY A 141 -14.11 14.23 2.11
N LEU A 142 -14.50 13.37 1.14
CA LEU A 142 -15.93 13.13 0.83
C LEU A 142 -16.74 12.75 2.06
N SER A 143 -16.21 11.92 2.92
CA SER A 143 -16.91 11.39 4.10
C SER A 143 -16.73 12.25 5.37
N ASP A 144 -15.90 13.29 5.31
CA ASP A 144 -15.69 14.23 6.43
C ASP A 144 -16.73 15.37 6.43
N VAL A 145 -17.46 15.55 5.31
CA VAL A 145 -18.49 16.61 5.18
C VAL A 145 -19.79 16.16 5.81
N LYS A 146 -20.22 16.84 6.87
CA LYS A 146 -21.53 16.61 7.48
C LYS A 146 -22.65 16.98 6.50
N PRO A 147 -23.72 16.17 6.37
CA PRO A 147 -24.80 16.39 5.40
C PRO A 147 -25.45 17.78 5.42
N ALA A 148 -25.53 18.40 6.61
CA ALA A 148 -26.12 19.72 6.80
C ALA A 148 -25.26 20.92 6.33
N GLN A 149 -23.99 20.70 6.08
CA GLN A 149 -23.05 21.75 5.63
C GLN A 149 -22.71 21.67 4.14
N SER A 150 -23.29 20.71 3.40
CA SER A 150 -22.78 20.28 2.12
C SER A 150 -22.95 21.26 0.96
N ALA A 151 -23.98 22.08 0.91
CA ALA A 151 -24.21 22.98 -0.25
C ALA A 151 -23.40 24.28 -0.17
N ALA A 152 -23.42 24.96 0.97
CA ALA A 152 -22.67 26.23 1.14
C ALA A 152 -21.16 25.98 1.26
N GLN A 153 -20.75 24.89 1.92
CA GLN A 153 -19.36 24.56 2.11
C GLN A 153 -18.70 23.95 0.87
N LYS A 154 -19.46 23.24 0.00
CA LYS A 154 -18.97 22.82 -1.32
C LYS A 154 -18.64 24.03 -2.19
N ALA A 155 -19.53 25.03 -2.24
CA ALA A 155 -19.29 26.26 -3.00
C ALA A 155 -18.07 27.05 -2.45
N ALA A 156 -17.90 27.12 -1.15
CA ALA A 156 -16.76 27.78 -0.52
C ALA A 156 -15.43 27.00 -0.70
N THR A 157 -15.48 25.66 -0.69
CA THR A 157 -14.29 24.81 -0.88
C THR A 157 -13.88 24.75 -2.36
N GLU A 158 -14.80 24.85 -3.30
CA GLU A 158 -14.50 24.96 -4.74
C GLU A 158 -13.94 26.33 -5.14
N ALA A 159 -14.31 27.38 -4.40
CA ALA A 159 -13.82 28.76 -4.63
C ALA A 159 -12.50 29.06 -3.91
N ALA A 160 -12.13 28.29 -2.91
CA ALA A 160 -10.87 28.50 -2.19
C ALA A 160 -9.67 27.95 -2.99
N PRO A 161 -8.55 28.69 -3.09
CA PRO A 161 -7.33 28.16 -3.69
C PRO A 161 -6.94 26.90 -2.94
N LYS A 162 -6.72 25.79 -3.68
CA LYS A 162 -6.30 24.52 -3.09
C LYS A 162 -5.03 24.78 -2.28
N PRO A 163 -5.02 24.49 -0.97
CA PRO A 163 -3.82 24.68 -0.18
C PRO A 163 -2.69 23.86 -0.82
N GLU A 164 -1.56 24.49 -1.04
CA GLU A 164 -0.38 23.77 -1.52
C GLU A 164 -0.06 22.65 -0.52
N ALA A 165 0.12 21.44 -1.04
CA ALA A 165 0.49 20.32 -0.18
C ALA A 165 1.81 20.65 0.52
N PRO A 166 1.89 20.57 1.87
CA PRO A 166 3.09 20.92 2.60
C PRO A 166 4.28 20.08 2.13
N GLN A 167 5.47 20.66 2.20
CA GLN A 167 6.68 19.93 1.83
C GLN A 167 6.91 18.76 2.80
N VAL A 168 7.37 17.62 2.26
CA VAL A 168 7.64 16.41 3.07
C VAL A 168 8.51 16.72 4.28
N LYS A 169 9.49 17.61 4.14
CA LYS A 169 10.37 18.05 5.24
C LYS A 169 9.61 18.76 6.36
N GLU A 170 8.65 19.61 6.02
CA GLU A 170 7.82 20.33 7.01
C GLU A 170 6.92 19.35 7.77
N VAL A 171 6.31 18.40 7.06
CA VAL A 171 5.48 17.36 7.66
C VAL A 171 6.32 16.48 8.60
N LEU A 172 7.50 16.05 8.18
CA LEU A 172 8.39 15.24 9.00
C LEU A 172 8.84 15.99 10.26
N ASN A 173 9.22 17.27 10.14
CA ASN A 173 9.61 18.09 11.28
C ASN A 173 8.44 18.27 12.25
N PHE A 174 7.23 18.54 11.74
CA PHE A 174 6.03 18.67 12.56
C PHE A 174 5.72 17.37 13.32
N LEU A 175 5.75 16.23 12.63
CA LEU A 175 5.49 14.92 13.24
C LEU A 175 6.56 14.58 14.29
N TRP A 176 7.83 14.81 13.97
CA TRP A 176 8.92 14.50 14.89
C TRP A 176 8.92 15.39 16.15
N ALA A 177 8.38 16.60 16.05
CA ALA A 177 8.19 17.47 17.22
C ALA A 177 7.12 16.92 18.20
N LYS A 178 6.21 16.03 17.72
CA LYS A 178 5.17 15.43 18.58
C LYS A 178 5.70 14.22 19.34
N VAL A 179 5.72 14.31 20.67
CA VAL A 179 6.17 13.21 21.56
C VAL A 179 5.39 11.93 21.30
N SER A 180 4.05 12.03 21.18
CA SER A 180 3.19 10.89 20.89
C SER A 180 3.56 10.17 19.58
N PHE A 181 3.90 10.92 18.53
CA PHE A 181 4.32 10.34 17.26
C PHE A 181 5.62 9.53 17.40
N ARG A 182 6.60 10.06 18.11
CA ARG A 182 7.88 9.37 18.37
C ARG A 182 7.66 8.05 19.12
N HIS A 183 6.86 8.07 20.19
CA HIS A 183 6.57 6.87 20.97
C HIS A 183 5.79 5.83 20.14
N LEU A 184 4.76 6.25 19.38
CA LEU A 184 4.01 5.36 18.52
C LEU A 184 4.88 4.76 17.41
N SER A 185 5.74 5.56 16.78
CA SER A 185 6.65 5.07 15.74
C SER A 185 7.66 4.07 16.29
N PHE A 186 8.21 4.33 17.49
CA PHE A 186 9.12 3.39 18.14
C PHE A 186 8.41 2.09 18.53
N ALA A 187 7.23 2.19 19.14
CA ALA A 187 6.43 1.01 19.51
C ALA A 187 6.03 0.17 18.29
N ALA A 188 5.59 0.83 17.20
CA ALA A 188 5.27 0.15 15.94
C ALA A 188 6.51 -0.52 15.31
N GLY A 189 7.66 0.15 15.35
CA GLY A 189 8.93 -0.43 14.87
C GLY A 189 9.36 -1.65 15.68
N LEU A 190 9.25 -1.59 17.00
CA LEU A 190 9.56 -2.71 17.88
C LEU A 190 8.59 -3.89 17.68
N HIS A 191 7.29 -3.58 17.56
CA HIS A 191 6.27 -4.60 17.25
C HIS A 191 6.55 -5.29 15.92
N ALA A 192 6.85 -4.53 14.86
CA ALA A 192 7.19 -5.08 13.56
C ALA A 192 8.45 -5.96 13.63
N PHE A 193 9.49 -5.50 14.32
CA PHE A 193 10.73 -6.25 14.51
C PHE A 193 10.47 -7.62 15.17
N VAL A 194 9.69 -7.64 16.25
CA VAL A 194 9.35 -8.89 16.96
C VAL A 194 8.48 -9.79 16.09
N SER A 195 7.44 -9.23 15.45
CA SER A 195 6.49 -9.99 14.62
C SER A 195 7.19 -10.62 13.41
N TYR A 196 8.00 -9.86 12.69
CA TYR A 196 8.75 -10.40 11.54
C TYR A 196 9.87 -11.34 11.97
N GLY A 197 10.53 -11.07 13.10
CA GLY A 197 11.52 -11.97 13.67
C GLY A 197 10.92 -13.32 14.07
N ALA A 198 9.77 -13.32 14.76
CA ALA A 198 9.09 -14.54 15.17
C ALA A 198 8.48 -15.35 14.01
N SER A 199 8.09 -14.67 12.91
CA SER A 199 7.49 -15.35 11.74
C SER A 199 8.52 -15.95 10.78
N THR A 200 9.80 -15.60 10.90
CA THR A 200 10.90 -16.09 10.05
C THR A 200 11.70 -17.23 10.67
N TRP A 201 11.52 -17.53 11.93
CA TRP A 201 12.12 -18.62 12.69
C TRP A 201 11.05 -19.63 13.12
#